data_ed5a011780924fe75c7ffe9244deefde
#
_entry.id   ed5a011780924fe75c7ffe9244deefde
#
_cell.length_a   1.000
_cell.length_b   1.000
_cell.length_c   1.000
_cell.angle_alpha   90.00
_cell.angle_beta   90.00
_cell.angle_gamma   90.00
#
_symmetry.space_group_name_H-M   'P 1'
#
loop_
_entity.id
_entity.type
_entity.pdbx_description
1 polymer ?
#
loop_
_entity_poly.entity_id
_entity_poly.type
_entity_poly.pdbx_seq_one_letter_code
_entity_poly.pdbx_strand_id
1 'polypeptide(L)'
;MELVLVRIFLREDDRLEGKPAYRKVLELLKEYGVSGATVLKSIMGYGTTGELHYEGLEVLSYSLPVVVEFVEEESKAMEAIKKLSKHKNLGFITFERAVLWSSS
;
A
#
# COMPACT_ATOMS: atom_id res chain seq x y z
N MET A 1 -5.12 -6.98 -22.55
CA MET A 1 -4.26 -6.69 -21.40
C MET A 1 -5.09 -6.69 -20.13
N GLU A 2 -4.69 -7.50 -19.18
CA GLU A 2 -5.39 -7.57 -17.92
C GLU A 2 -4.78 -6.61 -16.91
N LEU A 3 -5.62 -5.77 -16.34
CA LEU A 3 -5.19 -4.84 -15.30
C LEU A 3 -5.58 -5.35 -13.93
N VAL A 4 -4.76 -5.07 -12.95
CA VAL A 4 -5.08 -5.37 -11.55
C VAL A 4 -4.86 -4.13 -10.70
N LEU A 5 -5.69 -4.01 -9.68
CA LEU A 5 -5.53 -3.02 -8.63
C LEU A 5 -4.88 -3.73 -7.45
N VAL A 6 -3.72 -3.25 -7.05
CA VAL A 6 -2.98 -3.81 -5.93
C VAL A 6 -3.10 -2.86 -4.75
N ARG A 7 -3.36 -3.41 -3.58
CA ARG A 7 -3.37 -2.65 -2.33
C ARG A 7 -2.39 -3.27 -1.35
N ILE A 8 -1.54 -2.43 -0.79
CA ILE A 8 -0.55 -2.82 0.21
C ILE A 8 -0.98 -2.15 1.52
N PHE A 9 -1.33 -2.97 2.50
CA PHE A 9 -1.86 -2.48 3.78
C PHE A 9 -0.72 -2.38 4.78
N LEU A 10 -0.47 -1.17 5.27
CA LEU A 10 0.62 -0.87 6.18
C LEU A 10 0.07 -0.10 7.36
N ARG A 11 0.91 0.14 8.34
CA ARG A 11 0.61 1.04 9.44
C ARG A 11 1.45 2.30 9.27
N GLU A 12 0.94 3.41 9.74
CA GLU A 12 1.61 4.69 9.57
C GLU A 12 3.01 4.69 10.17
N ASP A 13 3.20 3.97 11.27
CA ASP A 13 4.48 3.93 11.97
C ASP A 13 5.38 2.77 11.55
N ASP A 14 4.96 1.96 10.59
CA ASP A 14 5.84 0.92 10.06
C ASP A 14 7.07 1.55 9.41
N ARG A 15 8.22 0.92 9.64
CA ARG A 15 9.50 1.40 9.12
C ARG A 15 10.11 0.36 8.21
N LEU A 16 10.77 0.82 7.17
CA LEU A 16 11.51 -0.02 6.24
C LEU A 16 12.78 0.71 5.87
N GLU A 17 13.92 0.11 6.21
CA GLU A 17 15.25 0.68 5.94
C GLU A 17 15.38 2.12 6.44
N GLY A 18 14.89 2.37 7.66
CA GLY A 18 15.04 3.67 8.31
C GLY A 18 14.06 4.74 7.87
N LYS A 19 13.14 4.43 6.96
CA LYS A 19 12.14 5.36 6.47
C LYS A 19 10.75 4.88 6.84
N PRO A 20 9.74 5.75 6.81
CA PRO A 20 8.36 5.26 6.89
C PRO A 20 8.12 4.25 5.77
N ALA A 21 7.53 3.10 6.13
CA ALA A 21 7.39 2.01 5.18
C ALA A 21 6.59 2.44 3.94
N TYR A 22 5.53 3.23 4.11
CA TYR A 22 4.72 3.65 2.96
C TYR A 22 5.53 4.49 1.98
N ARG A 23 6.44 5.33 2.49
CA ARG A 23 7.31 6.13 1.62
C ARG A 23 8.30 5.23 0.87
N LYS A 24 8.90 4.30 1.58
CA LYS A 24 9.87 3.38 0.96
C LYS A 24 9.20 2.51 -0.09
N VAL A 25 7.99 2.05 0.19
CA VAL A 25 7.22 1.26 -0.78
C VAL A 25 6.96 2.09 -2.05
N LEU A 26 6.56 3.35 -1.90
CA LEU A 26 6.38 4.22 -3.07
C LEU A 26 7.65 4.34 -3.90
N GLU A 27 8.78 4.54 -3.23
CA GLU A 27 10.06 4.65 -3.91
C GLU A 27 10.41 3.37 -4.66
N LEU A 28 10.18 2.22 -4.02
CA LEU A 28 10.45 0.94 -4.64
C LEU A 28 9.54 0.68 -5.84
N LEU A 29 8.25 0.98 -5.72
CA LEU A 29 7.33 0.82 -6.84
C LEU A 29 7.75 1.64 -8.05
N LYS A 30 8.19 2.87 -7.81
CA LYS A 30 8.70 3.70 -8.88
C LYS A 30 9.94 3.08 -9.51
N GLU A 31 10.83 2.57 -8.68
CA GLU A 31 12.05 1.90 -9.14
C GLU A 31 11.74 0.65 -9.95
N TYR A 32 10.69 -0.08 -9.57
CA TYR A 32 10.28 -1.28 -10.30
C TYR A 32 9.54 -0.97 -11.59
N GLY A 33 9.32 0.30 -11.88
CA GLY A 33 8.70 0.71 -13.13
C GLY A 33 7.19 0.83 -13.10
N VAL A 34 6.59 0.80 -11.92
CA VAL A 34 5.15 1.05 -11.79
C VAL A 34 4.89 2.51 -12.14
N SER A 35 3.93 2.75 -13.03
CA SER A 35 3.73 4.07 -13.60
C SER A 35 3.10 5.08 -12.65
N GLY A 36 2.40 4.63 -11.63
CA GLY A 36 1.81 5.53 -10.64
C GLY A 36 1.34 4.75 -9.44
N ALA A 37 1.39 5.40 -8.28
CA ALA A 37 0.92 4.79 -7.05
C ALA A 37 0.45 5.90 -6.12
N THR A 38 -0.49 5.57 -5.24
CA THR A 38 -1.10 6.53 -4.33
C THR A 38 -1.06 5.99 -2.92
N VAL A 39 -0.75 6.86 -1.97
CA VAL A 39 -0.85 6.53 -0.55
C VAL A 39 -2.12 7.14 0.00
N LEU A 40 -2.93 6.29 0.62
CA LEU A 40 -4.16 6.72 1.26
C LEU A 40 -3.99 6.54 2.76
N LYS A 41 -4.20 7.61 3.49
CA LYS A 41 -4.15 7.57 4.95
C LYS A 41 -5.57 7.41 5.46
N SER A 42 -5.80 6.43 6.31
CA SER A 42 -7.13 6.25 6.89
C SER A 42 -7.40 7.30 7.96
N ILE A 43 -8.68 7.56 8.18
CA ILE A 43 -9.08 8.44 9.28
C ILE A 43 -9.47 7.63 10.51
N MET A 44 -9.68 6.33 10.36
CA MET A 44 -10.08 5.44 11.43
C MET A 44 -9.95 4.01 10.96
N GLY A 45 -9.58 3.12 11.85
CA GLY A 45 -9.52 1.70 11.49
C GLY A 45 -9.03 0.86 12.65
N TYR A 46 -9.15 -0.45 12.47
CA TYR A 46 -8.57 -1.39 13.41
C TYR A 46 -8.04 -2.59 12.62
N GLY A 47 -7.09 -3.26 13.21
CA GLY A 47 -6.47 -4.42 12.57
C GLY A 47 -6.45 -5.61 13.51
N THR A 48 -5.42 -6.42 13.36
CA THR A 48 -5.32 -7.70 14.05
C THR A 48 -5.32 -7.58 15.57
N THR A 49 -4.92 -6.45 16.12
CA THR A 49 -4.93 -6.23 17.56
C THR A 49 -6.32 -5.92 18.09
N GLY A 50 -7.26 -5.56 17.23
CA GLY A 50 -8.60 -5.17 17.64
C GLY A 50 -8.69 -3.75 18.20
N GLU A 51 -7.59 -3.07 18.35
CA GLU A 51 -7.59 -1.70 18.83
C GLU A 51 -8.08 -0.74 17.76
N LEU A 52 -8.94 0.17 18.15
CA LEU A 52 -9.49 1.17 17.25
C LEU A 52 -8.56 2.37 17.17
N HIS A 53 -8.17 2.74 15.97
CA HIS A 53 -7.29 3.88 15.72
C HIS A 53 -8.01 4.90 14.86
N TYR A 54 -7.93 6.17 15.22
CA TYR A 54 -8.57 7.21 14.44
C TYR A 54 -7.84 8.53 14.57
N GLU A 55 -7.96 9.33 13.52
CA GLU A 55 -7.32 10.62 13.42
C GLU A 55 -8.15 11.66 14.16
N GLY A 56 -7.48 12.69 14.67
CA GLY A 56 -8.16 13.82 15.28
C GLY A 56 -8.34 13.75 16.77
N LEU A 57 -8.03 12.62 17.39
CA LEU A 57 -7.98 12.56 18.83
C LEU A 57 -6.59 12.88 19.31
N GLU A 58 -6.50 13.40 20.49
CA GLU A 58 -5.23 13.88 21.03
C GLU A 58 -4.26 12.78 21.43
N VAL A 59 -4.43 11.61 20.93
CA VAL A 59 -3.55 10.51 21.32
C VAL A 59 -2.43 10.39 20.33
N LEU A 60 -1.27 10.78 20.73
CA LEU A 60 -0.10 10.85 19.87
C LEU A 60 0.47 9.49 19.50
N SER A 61 0.06 8.44 20.17
CA SER A 61 0.63 7.12 19.98
C SER A 61 -0.14 6.23 19.01
N TYR A 62 -1.24 6.70 18.45
CA TYR A 62 -2.01 5.86 17.55
C TYR A 62 -1.38 5.81 16.17
N SER A 63 -1.26 4.59 15.69
CA SER A 63 -0.80 4.32 14.35
C SER A 63 -2.01 3.99 13.50
N LEU A 64 -2.26 4.78 12.48
CA LEU A 64 -3.40 4.58 11.61
C LEU A 64 -3.02 3.68 10.43
N PRO A 65 -3.96 2.88 9.93
CA PRO A 65 -3.73 2.13 8.70
C PRO A 65 -3.45 3.06 7.53
N VAL A 66 -2.55 2.62 6.67
CA VAL A 66 -2.17 3.33 5.47
C VAL A 66 -2.22 2.33 4.33
N VAL A 67 -2.77 2.73 3.19
CA VAL A 67 -2.86 1.86 2.03
C VAL A 67 -2.08 2.50 0.89
N VAL A 68 -1.18 1.72 0.30
CA VAL A 68 -0.52 2.11 -0.95
C VAL A 68 -1.19 1.32 -2.05
N GLU A 69 -1.69 2.00 -3.08
CA GLU A 69 -2.35 1.28 -4.16
C GLU A 69 -1.88 1.73 -5.51
N PHE A 70 -1.95 0.82 -6.47
CA PHE A 70 -1.60 1.13 -7.85
C PHE A 70 -2.37 0.19 -8.79
N VAL A 71 -2.54 0.64 -10.02
CA VAL A 71 -3.13 -0.16 -11.08
C VAL A 71 -2.06 -0.40 -12.13
N GLU A 72 -1.92 -1.65 -12.53
CA GLU A 72 -0.88 -2.00 -13.49
C GLU A 72 -1.30 -3.27 -14.24
N GLU A 73 -0.67 -3.53 -15.37
CA GLU A 73 -0.82 -4.79 -16.08
C GLU A 73 -0.43 -5.93 -15.15
N GLU A 74 -1.17 -7.03 -15.22
CA GLU A 74 -1.05 -8.13 -14.26
C GLU A 74 0.38 -8.65 -14.12
N SER A 75 1.06 -8.93 -15.23
CA SER A 75 2.41 -9.50 -15.14
C SER A 75 3.39 -8.57 -14.45
N LYS A 76 3.29 -7.28 -14.75
CA LYS A 76 4.16 -6.28 -14.16
C LYS A 76 3.82 -6.07 -12.68
N ALA A 77 2.53 -6.11 -12.35
CA ALA A 77 2.09 -6.00 -10.97
C ALA A 77 2.59 -7.18 -10.15
N MET A 78 2.48 -8.39 -10.68
CA MET A 78 2.94 -9.58 -9.97
C MET A 78 4.45 -9.54 -9.74
N GLU A 79 5.20 -9.05 -10.71
CA GLU A 79 6.64 -8.91 -10.55
C GLU A 79 6.98 -7.91 -9.44
N ALA A 80 6.28 -6.80 -9.41
CA ALA A 80 6.48 -5.80 -8.35
C ALA A 80 6.13 -6.38 -6.97
N ILE A 81 5.03 -7.13 -6.88
CA ILE A 81 4.63 -7.76 -5.63
C ILE A 81 5.70 -8.74 -5.16
N LYS A 82 6.25 -9.54 -6.08
CA LYS A 82 7.30 -10.49 -5.72
C LYS A 82 8.52 -9.79 -5.15
N LYS A 83 8.91 -8.67 -5.74
CA LYS A 83 10.06 -7.92 -5.26
C LYS A 83 9.79 -7.31 -3.89
N LEU A 84 8.59 -6.75 -3.70
CA LEU A 84 8.21 -6.19 -2.40
C LEU A 84 8.18 -7.27 -1.32
N SER A 85 7.73 -8.47 -1.66
CA SER A 85 7.58 -9.55 -0.69
C SER A 85 8.91 -10.04 -0.11
N LYS A 86 10.02 -9.62 -0.68
CA LYS A 86 11.34 -9.93 -0.12
C LYS A 86 11.65 -9.11 1.13
N HIS A 87 10.93 -8.02 1.34
CA HIS A 87 11.14 -7.18 2.51
C HIS A 87 10.30 -7.68 3.66
N LYS A 88 10.88 -7.67 4.85
CA LYS A 88 10.17 -8.04 6.06
C LYS A 88 9.37 -6.86 6.58
N ASN A 89 8.38 -7.14 7.38
CA ASN A 89 7.58 -6.13 8.08
C ASN A 89 6.68 -5.30 7.16
N LEU A 90 6.42 -5.78 5.97
CA LEU A 90 5.34 -5.23 5.18
C LEU A 90 4.04 -5.88 5.65
N GLY A 91 2.95 -5.15 5.55
CA GLY A 91 1.64 -5.69 5.85
C GLY A 91 1.23 -6.69 4.78
N PHE A 92 -0.05 -6.91 4.65
CA PHE A 92 -0.51 -7.84 3.63
C PHE A 92 -0.81 -7.10 2.34
N ILE A 93 -0.79 -7.84 1.25
CA ILE A 93 -1.00 -7.31 -0.09
C ILE A 93 -2.16 -8.05 -0.71
N THR A 94 -3.11 -7.30 -1.25
CA THR A 94 -4.22 -7.87 -2.01
C THR A 94 -4.18 -7.34 -3.42
N PHE A 95 -4.81 -8.07 -4.33
CA PHE A 95 -5.02 -7.55 -5.67
C PHE A 95 -6.35 -8.03 -6.20
N GLU A 96 -6.89 -7.25 -7.12
CA GLU A 96 -8.16 -7.59 -7.75
C GLU A 96 -8.14 -7.07 -9.18
N ARG A 97 -8.97 -7.64 -10.00
CA ARG A 97 -9.05 -7.24 -11.41
C ARG A 97 -9.64 -5.85 -11.53
N ALA A 98 -9.08 -5.05 -12.40
CA ALA A 98 -9.55 -3.70 -12.65
C ALA A 98 -9.87 -3.53 -14.13
N VAL A 99 -10.85 -2.70 -14.41
CA VAL A 99 -11.21 -2.38 -15.80
C VAL A 99 -11.06 -0.88 -15.98
N LEU A 100 -10.28 -0.51 -16.97
CA LEU A 100 -10.10 0.90 -17.29
C LEU A 100 -11.27 1.38 -18.13
N TRP A 101 -11.93 2.42 -17.68
CA TRP A 101 -13.00 3.04 -18.47
C TRP A 101 -12.40 3.73 -19.68
N SER A 102 -12.99 3.52 -20.84
CA SER A 102 -12.58 4.21 -22.06
C SER A 102 -13.78 4.87 -22.66
N SER A 103 -13.67 6.16 -22.99
CA SER A 103 -14.75 6.93 -23.55
C SER A 103 -14.66 7.05 -25.08
N SER A 104 -13.65 6.44 -25.68
CA SER A 104 -13.45 6.52 -27.15
C SER A 104 -14.33 5.58 -27.92
#